data_23f50896860b21a2a728d07746544e91
#
_entry.id   23f50896860b21a2a728d07746544e91
#
_cell.length_a   1.000
_cell.length_b   1.000
_cell.length_c   1.000
_cell.angle_alpha   90.00
_cell.angle_beta   90.00
_cell.angle_gamma   90.00
#
_symmetry.space_group_name_H-M   'P 1'
#
loop_
_entity.id
_entity.type
_entity.pdbx_description
1 polymer ?
#
loop_
_entity_poly.entity_id
_entity_poly.type
_entity_poly.pdbx_seq_one_letter_code
_entity_poly.pdbx_strand_id
1 'polypeptide(L)'
;GDNIMNDMTDFNDLHQLAGPDAVKECIDTAINSVAACASDTGATGQLSIWPEPKEVKTDLPLAPAFDAKTLLPPTLADFVLDEADRMPCSPDYIAAALVVCLGSVIGARCGIKPKRRDDWIVTPNLFGGIVGDPSSKKSPALGTVTRFLDRLEAKEAEKLEDAKKIFAAETAAFEAHQSAVKASMKKAAGGKGDHLKMNAAIADLQDLQPPEEPKERRFKSNDSTVEKLGD
;
A
#
# COMPACT_ATOMS: atom_id res chain seq x y z
N GLY A 1 -48.95 -0.94 -12.02
CA GLY A 1 -48.24 -1.31 -10.78
C GLY A 1 -46.89 -1.87 -11.18
N ASP A 2 -45.92 -0.97 -11.36
CA ASP A 2 -44.53 -1.33 -11.75
C ASP A 2 -43.88 -2.04 -10.60
N ASN A 3 -43.21 -3.14 -10.96
CA ASN A 3 -42.64 -4.12 -10.05
C ASN A 3 -41.37 -3.55 -9.39
N ILE A 4 -41.55 -2.74 -8.33
CA ILE A 4 -40.48 -2.09 -7.57
C ILE A 4 -39.52 -3.12 -6.92
N MET A 5 -39.90 -4.40 -6.87
CA MET A 5 -39.08 -5.46 -6.29
C MET A 5 -37.89 -5.91 -7.16
N ASN A 6 -37.79 -5.49 -8.42
CA ASN A 6 -36.74 -6.00 -9.33
C ASN A 6 -35.45 -5.18 -9.28
N ASP A 7 -35.47 -4.02 -8.64
CA ASP A 7 -34.30 -3.11 -8.52
C ASP A 7 -33.64 -3.15 -7.13
N MET A 8 -34.17 -3.92 -6.18
CA MET A 8 -33.59 -4.03 -4.84
C MET A 8 -32.57 -5.16 -4.80
N THR A 9 -31.33 -4.82 -4.50
CA THR A 9 -30.22 -5.79 -4.43
C THR A 9 -29.87 -6.17 -2.99
N ASP A 10 -30.20 -5.34 -2.00
CA ASP A 10 -29.90 -5.60 -0.59
C ASP A 10 -30.89 -4.93 0.37
N PHE A 11 -30.71 -5.18 1.68
CA PHE A 11 -31.54 -4.58 2.73
C PHE A 11 -31.37 -3.04 2.87
N ASN A 12 -30.29 -2.49 2.40
CA ASN A 12 -30.05 -1.06 2.42
C ASN A 12 -30.92 -0.36 1.37
N ASP A 13 -31.04 -0.96 0.19
CA ASP A 13 -31.95 -0.47 -0.86
C ASP A 13 -33.41 -0.53 -0.39
N LEU A 14 -33.81 -1.64 0.24
CA LEU A 14 -35.14 -1.79 0.84
C LEU A 14 -35.40 -0.74 1.92
N HIS A 15 -34.44 -0.47 2.78
CA HIS A 15 -34.55 0.55 3.83
C HIS A 15 -34.71 1.96 3.26
N GLN A 16 -33.96 2.31 2.21
CA GLN A 16 -34.03 3.62 1.57
C GLN A 16 -35.35 3.85 0.83
N LEU A 17 -35.88 2.81 0.20
CA LEU A 17 -37.09 2.90 -0.63
C LEU A 17 -38.39 2.77 0.19
N ALA A 18 -38.42 1.90 1.18
CA ALA A 18 -39.65 1.52 1.90
C ALA A 18 -39.55 1.72 3.43
N GLY A 19 -38.39 2.15 3.94
CA GLY A 19 -38.20 2.43 5.36
C GLY A 19 -37.80 1.21 6.22
N PRO A 20 -37.52 1.45 7.51
CA PRO A 20 -37.02 0.40 8.42
C PRO A 20 -38.07 -0.68 8.72
N ASP A 21 -39.36 -0.33 8.69
CA ASP A 21 -40.44 -1.28 8.98
C ASP A 21 -40.56 -2.36 7.89
N ALA A 22 -40.31 -2.00 6.63
CA ALA A 22 -40.33 -2.96 5.52
C ALA A 22 -39.15 -3.97 5.61
N VAL A 23 -37.98 -3.51 6.06
CA VAL A 23 -36.83 -4.39 6.33
C VAL A 23 -37.15 -5.37 7.45
N LYS A 24 -37.77 -4.89 8.54
CA LYS A 24 -38.19 -5.72 9.66
C LYS A 24 -39.18 -6.77 9.24
N GLU A 25 -40.21 -6.39 8.48
CA GLU A 25 -41.26 -7.28 7.97
C GLU A 25 -40.65 -8.36 7.05
N CYS A 26 -39.68 -8.02 6.20
CA CYS A 26 -38.97 -8.96 5.36
C CYS A 26 -38.19 -9.98 6.18
N ILE A 27 -37.49 -9.52 7.22
CA ILE A 27 -36.73 -10.39 8.14
C ILE A 27 -37.70 -11.29 8.94
N ASP A 28 -38.76 -10.75 9.51
CA ASP A 28 -39.73 -11.51 10.29
C ASP A 28 -40.45 -12.57 9.41
N THR A 29 -40.75 -12.22 8.16
CA THR A 29 -41.31 -13.15 7.18
C THR A 29 -40.35 -14.29 6.87
N ALA A 30 -39.06 -13.99 6.67
CA ALA A 30 -38.05 -15.01 6.43
C ALA A 30 -37.87 -15.95 7.64
N ILE A 31 -37.83 -15.39 8.86
CA ILE A 31 -37.74 -16.18 10.11
C ILE A 31 -38.97 -17.09 10.27
N ASN A 32 -40.17 -16.55 10.05
CA ASN A 32 -41.41 -17.31 10.17
C ASN A 32 -41.54 -18.40 9.08
N SER A 33 -41.04 -18.17 7.88
CA SER A 33 -41.01 -19.16 6.82
C SER A 33 -40.11 -20.34 7.16
N VAL A 34 -38.95 -20.10 7.76
CA VAL A 34 -38.04 -21.13 8.26
C VAL A 34 -38.69 -21.92 9.41
N ALA A 35 -39.36 -21.21 10.34
CA ALA A 35 -40.09 -21.87 11.44
C ALA A 35 -41.27 -22.70 10.95
N ALA A 36 -42.00 -22.27 9.91
CA ALA A 36 -43.09 -23.02 9.31
C ALA A 36 -42.61 -24.30 8.58
N CYS A 37 -41.48 -24.20 7.88
CA CYS A 37 -40.86 -25.40 7.27
C CYS A 37 -40.38 -26.40 8.31
N ALA A 38 -40.01 -25.97 9.51
CA ALA A 38 -39.59 -26.84 10.61
C ALA A 38 -40.79 -27.57 11.28
N SER A 39 -42.01 -26.99 11.19
CA SER A 39 -43.21 -27.58 11.79
C SER A 39 -43.94 -28.61 10.90
N ASP A 40 -43.67 -28.63 9.61
CA ASP A 40 -44.40 -29.51 8.65
C ASP A 40 -43.73 -30.89 8.44
N THR A 41 -42.58 -31.10 9.01
CA THR A 41 -41.92 -32.41 9.08
C THR A 41 -42.32 -33.11 10.39
N GLY A 42 -43.42 -33.79 10.41
CA GLY A 42 -43.89 -34.65 11.52
C GLY A 42 -42.99 -35.85 11.82
N ALA A 43 -41.72 -35.64 11.86
CA ALA A 43 -40.70 -36.56 12.32
C ALA A 43 -40.09 -36.01 13.59
N THR A 44 -40.36 -36.66 14.71
CA THR A 44 -39.67 -36.51 16.00
C THR A 44 -38.17 -36.85 15.89
N GLY A 45 -37.47 -36.12 15.08
CA GLY A 45 -36.03 -36.18 14.96
C GLY A 45 -35.55 -34.76 14.79
N GLN A 46 -34.90 -34.23 15.82
CA GLN A 46 -34.20 -32.97 15.79
C GLN A 46 -33.24 -32.93 14.59
N LEU A 47 -33.73 -32.46 13.43
CA LEU A 47 -32.84 -32.04 12.35
C LEU A 47 -32.21 -30.69 12.76
N SER A 48 -31.31 -30.74 13.71
CA SER A 48 -30.36 -29.66 13.88
C SER A 48 -29.56 -29.58 12.59
N ILE A 49 -29.87 -28.60 11.74
CA ILE A 49 -29.13 -28.28 10.51
C ILE A 49 -27.69 -27.92 10.85
N TRP A 50 -27.45 -27.54 12.08
CA TRP A 50 -26.14 -27.19 12.60
C TRP A 50 -25.64 -28.34 13.48
N PRO A 51 -24.38 -28.76 13.31
CA PRO A 51 -23.78 -29.71 14.24
C PRO A 51 -23.79 -29.13 15.66
N GLU A 52 -23.90 -29.99 16.66
CA GLU A 52 -23.77 -29.58 18.07
C GLU A 52 -22.55 -28.65 18.23
N PRO A 53 -22.70 -27.50 18.92
CA PRO A 53 -21.59 -26.60 19.16
C PRO A 53 -20.47 -27.38 19.86
N LYS A 54 -19.32 -27.44 19.22
CA LYS A 54 -18.12 -28.00 19.86
C LYS A 54 -17.52 -26.95 20.77
N GLU A 55 -17.19 -27.33 21.98
CA GLU A 55 -16.45 -26.49 22.89
C GLU A 55 -15.15 -26.04 22.21
N VAL A 56 -14.98 -24.73 22.08
CA VAL A 56 -13.74 -24.16 21.56
C VAL A 56 -12.66 -24.41 22.62
N LYS A 57 -11.71 -25.26 22.30
CA LYS A 57 -10.56 -25.46 23.18
C LYS A 57 -9.83 -24.13 23.34
N THR A 58 -9.89 -23.57 24.54
CA THR A 58 -9.19 -22.32 24.89
C THR A 58 -7.71 -22.55 25.14
N ASP A 59 -7.30 -23.79 25.35
CA ASP A 59 -5.90 -24.16 25.55
C ASP A 59 -5.19 -24.21 24.18
N LEU A 60 -4.73 -23.04 23.74
CA LEU A 60 -3.81 -22.98 22.61
C LEU A 60 -2.46 -23.60 23.02
N PRO A 61 -1.87 -24.46 22.18
CA PRO A 61 -0.51 -24.94 22.47
C PRO A 61 0.43 -23.75 22.56
N LEU A 62 1.38 -23.83 23.50
CA LEU A 62 2.43 -22.82 23.62
C LEU A 62 3.12 -22.66 22.26
N ALA A 63 3.30 -21.42 21.84
CA ALA A 63 4.05 -21.14 20.62
C ALA A 63 5.48 -21.70 20.76
N PRO A 64 6.03 -22.36 19.73
CA PRO A 64 7.41 -22.81 19.76
C PRO A 64 8.35 -21.62 19.93
N ALA A 65 9.46 -21.83 20.64
CA ALA A 65 10.47 -20.80 20.80
C ALA A 65 11.05 -20.40 19.44
N PHE A 66 11.25 -19.10 19.23
CA PHE A 66 11.89 -18.60 18.03
C PHE A 66 13.37 -18.97 17.98
N ASP A 67 13.78 -19.71 16.97
CA ASP A 67 15.20 -20.02 16.70
C ASP A 67 15.70 -19.25 15.48
N ALA A 68 16.42 -18.17 15.75
CA ALA A 68 16.97 -17.30 14.73
C ALA A 68 17.92 -18.04 13.77
N LYS A 69 18.71 -18.99 14.27
CA LYS A 69 19.71 -19.71 13.47
C LYS A 69 19.10 -20.68 12.47
N THR A 70 17.95 -21.24 12.82
CA THR A 70 17.21 -22.16 11.95
C THR A 70 16.36 -21.39 10.92
N LEU A 71 15.78 -20.25 11.31
CA LEU A 71 14.79 -19.55 10.51
C LEU A 71 15.37 -18.43 9.64
N LEU A 72 16.53 -17.90 9.98
CA LEU A 72 17.14 -16.78 9.26
C LEU A 72 18.49 -17.18 8.63
N PRO A 73 18.88 -16.54 7.52
CA PRO A 73 20.24 -16.65 7.00
C PRO A 73 21.27 -16.24 8.08
N PRO A 74 22.47 -16.85 8.11
CA PRO A 74 23.44 -16.62 9.19
C PRO A 74 23.74 -15.15 9.47
N THR A 75 23.95 -14.34 8.42
CA THR A 75 24.21 -12.90 8.57
C THR A 75 23.09 -12.13 9.27
N LEU A 76 21.83 -12.51 9.03
CA LEU A 76 20.66 -11.89 9.67
C LEU A 76 20.45 -12.43 11.08
N ALA A 77 20.69 -13.73 11.27
CA ALA A 77 20.58 -14.39 12.59
C ALA A 77 21.54 -13.77 13.59
N ASP A 78 22.82 -13.61 13.19
CA ASP A 78 23.85 -13.01 14.05
C ASP A 78 23.49 -11.56 14.44
N PHE A 79 23.02 -10.78 13.50
CA PHE A 79 22.53 -9.41 13.77
C PHE A 79 21.36 -9.40 14.76
N VAL A 80 20.36 -10.25 14.53
CA VAL A 80 19.16 -10.32 15.39
C VAL A 80 19.53 -10.72 16.81
N LEU A 81 20.41 -11.71 16.97
CA LEU A 81 20.83 -12.19 18.29
C LEU A 81 21.70 -11.16 19.03
N ASP A 82 22.63 -10.51 18.34
CA ASP A 82 23.50 -9.48 18.92
C ASP A 82 22.67 -8.26 19.40
N GLU A 83 21.73 -7.78 18.59
CA GLU A 83 20.88 -6.65 18.98
C GLU A 83 19.87 -7.04 20.06
N ALA A 84 19.36 -8.28 20.08
CA ALA A 84 18.47 -8.75 21.14
C ALA A 84 19.19 -8.87 22.48
N ASP A 85 20.46 -9.28 22.48
CA ASP A 85 21.31 -9.34 23.69
C ASP A 85 21.61 -7.93 24.22
N ARG A 86 21.99 -7.01 23.36
CA ARG A 86 22.25 -5.61 23.72
C ARG A 86 21.05 -4.90 24.32
N MET A 87 19.86 -5.22 23.86
CA MET A 87 18.62 -4.52 24.22
C MET A 87 17.76 -5.28 25.23
N PRO A 88 18.18 -6.36 25.80
CA PRO A 88 17.41 -7.45 26.42
C PRO A 88 15.92 -7.44 26.01
N CYS A 89 15.64 -7.91 24.78
CA CYS A 89 14.29 -8.07 24.25
C CYS A 89 14.18 -9.41 23.52
N SER A 90 12.96 -9.81 23.17
CA SER A 90 12.77 -11.05 22.42
C SER A 90 13.33 -10.89 20.99
N PRO A 91 14.17 -11.81 20.50
CA PRO A 91 14.80 -11.73 19.18
C PRO A 91 13.80 -11.78 18.04
N ASP A 92 12.62 -12.38 18.23
CA ASP A 92 11.54 -12.41 17.26
C ASP A 92 10.98 -11.01 16.91
N TYR A 93 11.02 -10.03 17.85
CA TYR A 93 10.63 -8.66 17.60
C TYR A 93 11.52 -8.01 16.52
N ILE A 94 12.83 -8.19 16.68
CA ILE A 94 13.82 -7.65 15.72
C ILE A 94 13.72 -8.40 14.39
N ALA A 95 13.56 -9.73 14.45
CA ALA A 95 13.46 -10.58 13.25
C ALA A 95 12.22 -10.23 12.41
N ALA A 96 11.06 -10.08 13.02
CA ALA A 96 9.83 -9.70 12.33
C ALA A 96 9.97 -8.34 11.66
N ALA A 97 10.47 -7.34 12.38
CA ALA A 97 10.72 -6.01 11.83
C ALA A 97 11.72 -6.05 10.66
N LEU A 98 12.81 -6.83 10.80
CA LEU A 98 13.84 -6.97 9.77
C LEU A 98 13.30 -7.57 8.48
N VAL A 99 12.50 -8.63 8.56
CA VAL A 99 11.90 -9.29 7.40
C VAL A 99 10.97 -8.33 6.65
N VAL A 100 10.12 -7.59 7.37
CA VAL A 100 9.21 -6.59 6.76
C VAL A 100 10.00 -5.46 6.11
N CYS A 101 11.03 -4.92 6.78
CA CYS A 101 11.87 -3.87 6.21
C CYS A 101 12.64 -4.34 4.98
N LEU A 102 13.17 -5.56 4.98
CA LEU A 102 13.82 -6.13 3.79
C LEU A 102 12.83 -6.29 2.64
N GLY A 103 11.61 -6.76 2.91
CA GLY A 103 10.54 -6.83 1.93
C GLY A 103 10.24 -5.48 1.30
N SER A 104 10.19 -4.40 2.08
CA SER A 104 9.95 -3.04 1.60
C SER A 104 11.08 -2.51 0.69
N VAL A 105 12.34 -2.83 1.02
CA VAL A 105 13.52 -2.43 0.21
C VAL A 105 13.55 -3.19 -1.13
N ILE A 106 13.22 -4.48 -1.12
CA ILE A 106 13.11 -5.29 -2.34
C ILE A 106 11.96 -4.78 -3.21
N GLY A 107 10.80 -4.53 -2.61
CA GLY A 107 9.61 -4.01 -3.28
C GLY A 107 9.25 -4.80 -4.53
N ALA A 108 8.84 -4.11 -5.58
CA ALA A 108 8.45 -4.72 -6.86
C ALA A 108 9.63 -5.11 -7.77
N ARG A 109 10.88 -4.93 -7.32
CA ARG A 109 12.07 -5.24 -8.14
C ARG A 109 12.33 -6.74 -8.28
N CYS A 110 11.85 -7.53 -7.33
CA CYS A 110 11.98 -8.96 -7.32
C CYS A 110 10.64 -9.60 -6.96
N GLY A 111 10.28 -10.65 -7.67
CA GLY A 111 9.06 -11.40 -7.40
C GLY A 111 9.28 -12.90 -7.56
N ILE A 112 8.43 -13.66 -6.89
CA ILE A 112 8.41 -15.12 -7.01
C ILE A 112 7.29 -15.50 -7.96
N LYS A 113 7.58 -16.34 -8.95
CA LYS A 113 6.60 -16.99 -9.81
C LYS A 113 6.32 -18.40 -9.29
N PRO A 114 5.23 -18.59 -8.49
CA PRO A 114 4.98 -19.87 -7.81
C PRO A 114 4.74 -21.03 -8.76
N LYS A 115 4.17 -20.75 -9.93
CA LYS A 115 3.85 -21.76 -10.94
C LYS A 115 4.53 -21.44 -12.26
N ARG A 116 5.09 -22.48 -12.89
CA ARG A 116 5.88 -22.35 -14.12
C ARG A 116 5.08 -21.83 -15.33
N ARG A 117 3.78 -22.11 -15.37
CA ARG A 117 2.88 -21.79 -16.52
C ARG A 117 1.76 -20.80 -16.15
N ASP A 118 1.97 -20.03 -15.09
CA ASP A 118 1.04 -19.02 -14.61
C ASP A 118 1.71 -17.65 -14.72
N ASP A 119 0.95 -16.61 -15.02
CA ASP A 119 1.44 -15.24 -15.09
C ASP A 119 1.43 -14.53 -13.73
N TRP A 120 0.97 -15.23 -12.68
CA TRP A 120 0.92 -14.66 -11.33
C TRP A 120 2.32 -14.54 -10.74
N ILE A 121 2.66 -13.30 -10.36
CA ILE A 121 3.92 -12.95 -9.69
C ILE A 121 3.58 -12.41 -8.31
N VAL A 122 4.22 -12.95 -7.27
CA VAL A 122 4.10 -12.50 -5.89
C VAL A 122 5.31 -11.64 -5.56
N THR A 123 5.08 -10.39 -5.20
CA THR A 123 6.11 -9.47 -4.69
C THR A 123 6.11 -9.51 -3.16
N PRO A 124 7.24 -9.18 -2.48
CA PRO A 124 7.35 -9.22 -1.02
C PRO A 124 6.63 -8.03 -0.35
N ASN A 125 5.32 -7.94 -0.57
CA ASN A 125 4.46 -6.97 0.10
C ASN A 125 4.03 -7.56 1.46
N LEU A 126 4.87 -7.33 2.48
CA LEU A 126 4.71 -7.94 3.79
C LEU A 126 4.09 -6.97 4.79
N PHE A 127 3.14 -7.48 5.56
CA PHE A 127 2.57 -6.82 6.72
C PHE A 127 3.03 -7.54 7.98
N GLY A 128 3.48 -6.79 8.98
CA GLY A 128 3.94 -7.35 10.22
C GLY A 128 3.47 -6.54 11.43
N GLY A 129 3.27 -7.21 12.56
CA GLY A 129 2.93 -6.59 13.83
C GLY A 129 3.68 -7.28 14.97
N ILE A 130 4.05 -6.49 15.99
CA ILE A 130 4.71 -6.98 17.20
C ILE A 130 3.73 -6.86 18.34
N VAL A 131 3.32 -8.01 18.90
CA VAL A 131 2.43 -8.11 20.05
C VAL A 131 3.26 -8.58 21.24
N GLY A 132 3.09 -7.94 22.39
CA GLY A 132 3.79 -8.29 23.62
C GLY A 132 3.34 -7.41 24.78
N ASP A 133 3.76 -7.74 25.98
CA ASP A 133 3.41 -7.03 27.19
C ASP A 133 3.84 -5.55 27.17
N PRO A 134 3.23 -4.69 27.97
CA PRO A 134 3.74 -3.34 28.20
C PRO A 134 5.21 -3.40 28.63
N SER A 135 6.01 -2.43 28.17
CA SER A 135 7.45 -2.33 28.50
C SER A 135 8.36 -3.44 27.95
N SER A 136 7.87 -4.32 27.06
CA SER A 136 8.66 -5.39 26.42
C SER A 136 9.63 -4.91 25.32
N LYS A 137 9.92 -3.61 25.25
CA LYS A 137 10.89 -2.98 24.33
C LYS A 137 10.57 -3.14 22.83
N LYS A 138 9.28 -3.26 22.46
CA LYS A 138 8.83 -3.38 21.07
C LYS A 138 9.29 -2.22 20.19
N SER A 139 9.06 -0.97 20.63
CA SER A 139 9.42 0.22 19.86
C SER A 139 10.94 0.40 19.69
N PRO A 140 11.79 0.18 20.72
CA PRO A 140 13.23 0.14 20.52
C PRO A 140 13.67 -0.94 19.53
N ALA A 141 13.09 -2.16 19.60
CA ALA A 141 13.40 -3.24 18.66
C ALA A 141 13.07 -2.86 17.22
N LEU A 142 11.91 -2.24 16.98
CA LEU A 142 11.55 -1.70 15.66
C LEU A 142 12.51 -0.60 15.22
N GLY A 143 12.87 0.32 16.12
CA GLY A 143 13.80 1.42 15.86
C GLY A 143 15.19 0.93 15.43
N THR A 144 15.66 -0.18 15.99
CA THR A 144 16.95 -0.78 15.62
C THR A 144 17.00 -1.17 14.12
N VAL A 145 15.88 -1.63 13.59
CA VAL A 145 15.80 -2.03 12.18
C VAL A 145 15.50 -0.84 11.28
N THR A 146 14.56 0.03 11.65
CA THR A 146 14.18 1.18 10.82
C THR A 146 15.32 2.17 10.61
N ARG A 147 16.33 2.22 11.49
CA ARG A 147 17.54 3.03 11.29
C ARG A 147 18.29 2.70 9.99
N PHE A 148 18.14 1.50 9.44
CA PHE A 148 18.73 1.18 8.13
C PHE A 148 18.00 1.90 7.00
N LEU A 149 16.68 2.01 7.11
CA LEU A 149 15.88 2.80 6.16
C LEU A 149 16.25 4.28 6.26
N ASP A 150 16.44 4.81 7.49
CA ASP A 150 16.89 6.20 7.70
C ASP A 150 18.22 6.50 7.00
N ARG A 151 19.16 5.55 7.05
CA ARG A 151 20.45 5.69 6.35
C ARG A 151 20.29 5.65 4.83
N LEU A 152 19.35 4.86 4.31
CA LEU A 152 19.04 4.85 2.88
C LEU A 152 18.41 6.17 2.45
N GLU A 153 17.45 6.68 3.22
CA GLU A 153 16.82 7.98 2.96
C GLU A 153 17.84 9.13 2.99
N ALA A 154 18.75 9.15 3.97
CA ALA A 154 19.82 10.15 4.03
C ALA A 154 20.69 10.17 2.76
N LYS A 155 21.06 8.99 2.25
CA LYS A 155 21.80 8.87 0.98
C LYS A 155 21.02 9.36 -0.24
N GLU A 156 19.72 9.05 -0.29
CA GLU A 156 18.87 9.52 -1.38
C GLU A 156 18.63 11.05 -1.27
N ALA A 157 18.54 11.59 -0.05
CA ALA A 157 18.44 13.04 0.16
C ALA A 157 19.69 13.79 -0.34
N GLU A 158 20.91 13.26 -0.12
CA GLU A 158 22.13 13.83 -0.68
C GLU A 158 22.09 13.88 -2.22
N LYS A 159 21.65 12.79 -2.85
CA LYS A 159 21.50 12.73 -4.31
C LYS A 159 20.45 13.71 -4.81
N LEU A 160 19.34 13.86 -4.05
CA LEU A 160 18.29 14.79 -4.39
C LEU A 160 18.78 16.25 -4.36
N GLU A 161 19.59 16.62 -3.37
CA GLU A 161 20.18 17.96 -3.30
C GLU A 161 21.08 18.26 -4.50
N ASP A 162 21.86 17.29 -4.95
CA ASP A 162 22.69 17.46 -6.15
C ASP A 162 21.83 17.50 -7.43
N ALA A 163 20.80 16.66 -7.51
CA ALA A 163 19.85 16.69 -8.62
C ALA A 163 19.07 18.01 -8.68
N LYS A 164 18.70 18.60 -7.54
CA LYS A 164 18.05 19.92 -7.48
C LYS A 164 18.96 21.04 -7.99
N LYS A 165 20.27 20.98 -7.71
CA LYS A 165 21.24 21.96 -8.24
C LYS A 165 21.32 21.89 -9.77
N ILE A 166 21.37 20.66 -10.32
CA ILE A 166 21.37 20.43 -11.77
C ILE A 166 20.05 20.94 -12.37
N PHE A 167 18.92 20.55 -11.80
CA PHE A 167 17.60 20.99 -12.24
C PHE A 167 17.46 22.52 -12.24
N ALA A 168 17.96 23.20 -11.22
CA ALA A 168 17.95 24.66 -11.17
C ALA A 168 18.77 25.30 -12.31
N ALA A 169 19.94 24.72 -12.62
CA ALA A 169 20.76 25.18 -13.75
C ALA A 169 20.09 24.92 -15.11
N GLU A 170 19.50 23.73 -15.29
CA GLU A 170 18.75 23.36 -16.50
C GLU A 170 17.50 24.23 -16.69
N THR A 171 16.77 24.52 -15.60
CA THR A 171 15.59 25.40 -15.62
C THR A 171 15.99 26.81 -16.03
N ALA A 172 17.08 27.37 -15.48
CA ALA A 172 17.59 28.68 -15.86
C ALA A 172 18.00 28.72 -17.34
N ALA A 173 18.69 27.68 -17.83
CA ALA A 173 19.06 27.56 -19.23
C ALA A 173 17.83 27.46 -20.14
N PHE A 174 16.83 26.67 -19.75
CA PHE A 174 15.55 26.54 -20.46
C PHE A 174 14.82 27.89 -20.56
N GLU A 175 14.69 28.61 -19.46
CA GLU A 175 14.03 29.93 -19.43
C GLU A 175 14.77 30.95 -20.29
N ALA A 176 16.10 30.95 -20.24
CA ALA A 176 16.92 31.82 -21.11
C ALA A 176 16.71 31.49 -22.59
N HIS A 177 16.73 30.21 -22.96
CA HIS A 177 16.50 29.76 -24.32
C HIS A 177 15.06 30.08 -24.79
N GLN A 178 14.07 29.82 -23.96
CA GLN A 178 12.68 30.16 -24.26
C GLN A 178 12.50 31.68 -24.48
N SER A 179 13.16 32.51 -23.67
CA SER A 179 13.13 33.95 -23.80
C SER A 179 13.78 34.43 -25.09
N ALA A 180 14.92 33.83 -25.47
CA ALA A 180 15.61 34.13 -26.73
C ALA A 180 14.76 33.77 -27.97
N VAL A 181 14.11 32.59 -27.95
CA VAL A 181 13.20 32.17 -29.03
C VAL A 181 11.99 33.10 -29.11
N LYS A 182 11.36 33.46 -27.98
CA LYS A 182 10.26 34.43 -27.96
C LYS A 182 10.68 35.80 -28.51
N ALA A 183 11.90 36.27 -28.19
CA ALA A 183 12.44 37.51 -28.72
C ALA A 183 12.68 37.45 -30.25
N SER A 184 13.18 36.32 -30.76
CA SER A 184 13.36 36.11 -32.21
C SER A 184 12.01 36.07 -32.94
N MET A 185 11.00 35.43 -32.39
CA MET A 185 9.62 35.43 -32.92
C MET A 185 9.04 36.84 -32.99
N LYS A 186 9.21 37.63 -31.93
CA LYS A 186 8.74 39.02 -31.89
C LYS A 186 9.43 39.89 -32.94
N LYS A 187 10.72 39.68 -33.21
CA LYS A 187 11.45 40.36 -34.30
C LYS A 187 10.96 39.93 -35.67
N ALA A 188 10.72 38.65 -35.88
CA ALA A 188 10.20 38.09 -37.11
C ALA A 188 8.78 38.61 -37.41
N ALA A 189 7.93 38.78 -36.44
CA ALA A 189 6.56 39.29 -36.57
C ALA A 189 6.52 40.78 -36.90
N GLY A 190 7.52 41.58 -36.50
CA GLY A 190 7.61 43.03 -36.76
C GLY A 190 8.24 43.39 -38.11
N GLY A 191 8.85 42.42 -38.83
CA GLY A 191 9.43 42.59 -40.16
C GLY A 191 8.46 42.15 -41.24
N LYS A 192 8.60 42.73 -42.47
CA LYS A 192 7.78 42.29 -43.64
C LYS A 192 7.97 40.78 -43.92
N GLY A 193 7.16 39.95 -43.22
CA GLY A 193 6.78 38.60 -43.70
C GLY A 193 7.89 37.56 -43.80
N ASP A 194 8.79 37.46 -42.80
CA ASP A 194 9.77 36.34 -42.76
C ASP A 194 9.11 35.07 -42.14
N HIS A 195 8.12 34.53 -42.85
CA HIS A 195 7.37 33.32 -42.40
C HIS A 195 8.27 32.11 -42.17
N LEU A 196 9.42 32.03 -42.86
CA LEU A 196 10.40 30.95 -42.69
C LEU A 196 11.07 31.04 -41.28
N LYS A 197 11.47 32.24 -40.85
CA LYS A 197 12.06 32.44 -39.51
C LYS A 197 11.03 32.25 -38.39
N MET A 198 9.78 32.65 -38.67
CA MET A 198 8.68 32.43 -37.71
C MET A 198 8.42 30.93 -37.54
N ASN A 199 8.33 30.16 -38.60
CA ASN A 199 8.10 28.72 -38.54
C ASN A 199 9.27 27.97 -37.88
N ALA A 200 10.52 28.38 -38.14
CA ALA A 200 11.69 27.83 -37.48
C ALA A 200 11.65 28.09 -35.95
N ALA A 201 11.34 29.30 -35.54
CA ALA A 201 11.24 29.64 -34.12
C ALA A 201 10.04 28.93 -33.43
N ILE A 202 8.96 28.64 -34.13
CA ILE A 202 7.86 27.82 -33.62
C ILE A 202 8.30 26.36 -33.45
N ALA A 203 9.02 25.80 -34.41
CA ALA A 203 9.58 24.45 -34.29
C ALA A 203 10.54 24.33 -33.12
N ASP A 204 11.46 25.31 -32.94
CA ASP A 204 12.37 25.36 -31.80
C ASP A 204 11.65 25.41 -30.45
N LEU A 205 10.50 26.10 -30.36
CA LEU A 205 9.68 26.11 -29.16
C LEU A 205 8.95 24.79 -28.88
N GLN A 206 8.52 24.08 -29.94
CA GLN A 206 7.82 22.80 -29.82
C GLN A 206 8.77 21.66 -29.38
N ASP A 207 10.03 21.74 -29.84
CA ASP A 207 11.06 20.76 -29.46
C ASP A 207 11.63 20.99 -28.05
N LEU A 208 11.37 22.15 -27.45
CA LEU A 208 11.88 22.52 -26.13
C LEU A 208 11.06 21.84 -25.04
N GLN A 209 11.62 20.80 -24.45
CA GLN A 209 10.99 20.12 -23.30
C GLN A 209 11.47 20.78 -21.99
N PRO A 210 10.56 21.07 -21.06
CA PRO A 210 10.95 21.55 -19.74
C PRO A 210 11.69 20.43 -18.97
N PRO A 211 12.72 20.79 -18.17
CA PRO A 211 13.40 19.82 -17.34
C PRO A 211 12.41 19.21 -16.33
N GLU A 212 12.60 17.93 -16.03
CA GLU A 212 11.78 17.21 -15.05
C GLU A 212 12.25 17.50 -13.63
N GLU A 213 11.33 17.85 -12.75
CA GLU A 213 11.64 18.10 -11.34
C GLU A 213 12.05 16.78 -10.66
N PRO A 214 13.21 16.76 -9.96
CA PRO A 214 13.68 15.58 -9.26
C PRO A 214 12.77 15.24 -8.09
N LYS A 215 12.28 13.99 -8.05
CA LYS A 215 11.37 13.50 -7.02
C LYS A 215 12.11 12.95 -5.82
N GLU A 216 11.60 13.24 -4.62
CA GLU A 216 12.11 12.69 -3.36
C GLU A 216 11.76 11.21 -3.25
N ARG A 217 12.76 10.37 -2.97
CA ARG A 217 12.57 8.95 -2.73
C ARG A 217 12.53 8.69 -1.23
N ARG A 218 11.39 8.18 -0.75
CA ARG A 218 11.18 7.79 0.65
C ARG A 218 11.04 6.29 0.79
N PHE A 219 11.52 5.74 1.91
CA PHE A 219 11.40 4.32 2.24
C PHE A 219 10.42 4.08 3.38
N LYS A 220 10.03 5.12 4.12
CA LYS A 220 9.04 5.06 5.19
C LYS A 220 8.12 6.26 5.17
N SER A 221 6.89 6.08 5.61
CA SER A 221 5.92 7.14 5.85
C SER A 221 5.25 6.89 7.21
N ASN A 222 5.27 7.90 8.08
CA ASN A 222 4.66 7.83 9.41
C ASN A 222 3.26 8.46 9.42
N ASP A 223 2.98 9.38 8.49
CA ASP A 223 1.77 10.18 8.50
C ASP A 223 1.48 10.65 7.07
N SER A 224 1.09 9.71 6.21
CA SER A 224 0.79 10.02 4.83
C SER A 224 -0.70 10.20 4.62
N THR A 225 -1.09 11.32 4.05
CA THR A 225 -2.40 11.48 3.42
C THR A 225 -2.43 10.70 2.11
N VAL A 226 -3.62 10.28 1.68
CA VAL A 226 -3.81 9.53 0.42
C VAL A 226 -3.22 10.28 -0.78
N GLU A 227 -3.24 11.61 -0.74
CA GLU A 227 -2.70 12.49 -1.78
C GLU A 227 -1.16 12.41 -1.89
N LYS A 228 -0.45 12.23 -0.77
CA LYS A 228 1.01 12.10 -0.75
C LYS A 228 1.52 10.69 -1.05
N LEU A 229 0.64 9.70 -1.11
CA LEU A 229 0.99 8.32 -1.48
C LEU A 229 0.96 8.11 -3.00
N GLY A 230 0.38 9.04 -3.76
CA GLY A 230 0.25 8.98 -5.23
C GLY A 230 1.35 9.70 -6.00
N ASP A 231 2.20 10.47 -5.34
CA ASP A 231 3.38 11.16 -5.90
C ASP A 231 4.62 10.25 -5.82
#